data_82d55e546b5c749f06672cb8b9da37fb
#
_entry.id   82d55e546b5c749f06672cb8b9da37fb
#
_cell.length_a   1.000
_cell.length_b   1.000
_cell.length_c   1.000
_cell.angle_alpha   90.00
_cell.angle_beta   90.00
_cell.angle_gamma   90.00
#
_symmetry.space_group_name_H-M   'P 1'
#
loop_
_entity.id
_entity.type
_entity.pdbx_description
1 polymer ?
#
loop_
_entity_poly.entity_id
_entity_poly.type
_entity_poly.pdbx_seq_one_letter_code
_entity_poly.pdbx_strand_id
1 'polypeptide(L)'
;MKNWIITLLVFILPVIGYFGLKNSQEARNSMIAQAIEKPTVMKFESPMCTDCQKLKKEMETLKPVYSDVVNFIDINATSMDKSTQEQVEMYGVTVVPTIIFLDSNKNKVNKIEGFTTKETVENNIKELING
;
A
#
# COMPACT_ATOMS: atom_id res chain seq x y z
N MET A 1 -21.52 -13.26 -51.97
CA MET A 1 -20.16 -13.24 -51.40
C MET A 1 -19.83 -11.95 -50.63
N LYS A 2 -20.25 -10.81 -51.17
CA LYS A 2 -19.93 -9.52 -50.51
C LYS A 2 -20.62 -9.31 -49.15
N ASN A 3 -21.81 -9.88 -48.97
CA ASN A 3 -22.57 -9.72 -47.70
C ASN A 3 -22.12 -10.67 -46.56
N TRP A 4 -21.49 -11.79 -46.88
CA TRP A 4 -20.96 -12.71 -45.86
C TRP A 4 -19.79 -12.11 -45.08
N ILE A 5 -18.92 -11.38 -45.79
CA ILE A 5 -17.77 -10.71 -45.17
C ILE A 5 -18.25 -9.66 -44.18
N ILE A 6 -19.31 -8.91 -44.52
CA ILE A 6 -19.90 -7.89 -43.65
C ILE A 6 -20.55 -8.55 -42.41
N THR A 7 -21.24 -9.68 -42.60
CA THR A 7 -21.86 -10.42 -41.48
C THR A 7 -20.80 -11.00 -40.52
N LEU A 8 -19.70 -11.53 -41.05
CA LEU A 8 -18.55 -12.02 -40.28
C LEU A 8 -17.87 -10.88 -39.50
N LEU A 9 -17.68 -9.71 -40.13
CA LEU A 9 -17.08 -8.53 -39.49
C LEU A 9 -17.94 -8.02 -38.33
N VAL A 10 -19.26 -8.01 -38.47
CA VAL A 10 -20.16 -7.55 -37.39
C VAL A 10 -20.12 -8.46 -36.15
N PHE A 11 -19.89 -9.77 -36.34
CA PHE A 11 -19.79 -10.72 -35.23
C PHE A 11 -18.39 -10.83 -34.63
N ILE A 12 -17.32 -10.61 -35.41
CA ILE A 12 -15.95 -10.78 -34.97
C ILE A 12 -15.46 -9.54 -34.18
N LEU A 13 -15.83 -8.32 -34.58
CA LEU A 13 -15.42 -7.09 -33.93
C LEU A 13 -15.82 -7.00 -32.44
N PRO A 14 -17.06 -7.31 -32.03
CA PRO A 14 -17.43 -7.26 -30.62
C PRO A 14 -16.72 -8.36 -29.77
N VAL A 15 -16.43 -9.53 -30.40
CA VAL A 15 -15.70 -10.61 -29.69
C VAL A 15 -14.25 -10.23 -29.42
N ILE A 16 -13.58 -9.60 -30.39
CA ILE A 16 -12.21 -9.11 -30.19
C ILE A 16 -12.17 -7.98 -29.14
N GLY A 17 -13.13 -7.06 -29.18
CA GLY A 17 -13.27 -5.99 -28.18
C GLY A 17 -13.52 -6.54 -26.78
N TYR A 18 -14.37 -7.54 -26.63
CA TYR A 18 -14.65 -8.19 -25.34
C TYR A 18 -13.43 -8.93 -24.77
N PHE A 19 -12.69 -9.65 -25.62
CA PHE A 19 -11.45 -10.34 -25.19
C PHE A 19 -10.34 -9.37 -24.81
N GLY A 20 -10.17 -8.28 -25.55
CA GLY A 20 -9.17 -7.25 -25.25
C GLY A 20 -9.42 -6.54 -23.93
N LEU A 21 -10.68 -6.19 -23.63
CA LEU A 21 -11.08 -5.54 -22.38
C LEU A 21 -10.92 -6.47 -21.17
N LYS A 22 -11.25 -7.76 -21.31
CA LYS A 22 -11.13 -8.74 -20.24
C LYS A 22 -9.68 -8.96 -19.83
N ASN A 23 -8.77 -9.05 -20.80
CA ASN A 23 -7.34 -9.23 -20.54
C ASN A 23 -6.69 -8.02 -19.86
N SER A 24 -7.16 -6.81 -20.14
CA SER A 24 -6.68 -5.59 -19.49
C SER A 24 -7.13 -5.47 -18.02
N GLN A 25 -8.28 -6.01 -17.67
CA GLN A 25 -8.78 -6.01 -16.30
C GLN A 25 -8.07 -7.05 -15.43
N GLU A 26 -7.77 -8.22 -15.97
CA GLU A 26 -7.01 -9.25 -15.26
C GLU A 26 -5.59 -8.81 -14.93
N ALA A 27 -4.92 -8.12 -15.86
CA ALA A 27 -3.59 -7.55 -15.62
C ALA A 27 -3.60 -6.48 -14.51
N ARG A 28 -4.61 -5.60 -14.47
CA ARG A 28 -4.76 -4.62 -13.39
C ARG A 28 -5.10 -5.27 -12.06
N ASN A 29 -5.99 -6.25 -12.05
CA ASN A 29 -6.37 -6.96 -10.83
C ASN A 29 -5.21 -7.75 -10.24
N SER A 30 -4.35 -8.35 -11.06
CA SER A 30 -3.15 -9.03 -10.58
C SER A 30 -2.11 -8.08 -9.97
N MET A 31 -1.95 -6.89 -10.55
CA MET A 31 -1.07 -5.85 -9.98
C MET A 31 -1.61 -5.31 -8.65
N ILE A 32 -2.93 -5.11 -8.55
CA ILE A 32 -3.59 -4.68 -7.31
C ILE A 32 -3.53 -5.81 -6.25
N ALA A 33 -3.76 -7.05 -6.64
CA ALA A 33 -3.65 -8.21 -5.75
C ALA A 33 -2.23 -8.38 -5.19
N GLN A 34 -1.20 -8.23 -6.02
CA GLN A 34 0.20 -8.24 -5.57
C GLN A 34 0.53 -7.08 -4.63
N ALA A 35 -0.04 -5.90 -4.85
CA ALA A 35 0.12 -4.77 -3.94
C ALA A 35 -0.60 -4.96 -2.59
N ILE A 36 -1.67 -5.77 -2.57
CA ILE A 36 -2.44 -6.08 -1.36
C ILE A 36 -1.77 -7.19 -0.53
N GLU A 37 -1.01 -8.07 -1.15
CA GLU A 37 -0.34 -9.20 -0.48
C GLU A 37 0.97 -8.84 0.23
N LYS A 38 1.49 -7.63 0.02
CA LYS A 38 2.71 -7.19 0.72
C LYS A 38 2.40 -6.72 2.13
N PRO A 39 3.24 -7.07 3.11
CA PRO A 39 3.22 -6.43 4.42
C PRO A 39 3.32 -4.92 4.28
N THR A 40 2.74 -4.19 5.23
CA THR A 40 2.69 -2.73 5.17
C THR A 40 3.25 -2.11 6.43
N VAL A 41 4.12 -1.13 6.27
CA VAL A 41 4.59 -0.24 7.33
C VAL A 41 3.90 1.10 7.17
N MET A 42 3.02 1.41 8.09
CA MET A 42 2.20 2.62 8.08
C MET A 42 2.70 3.57 9.15
N LYS A 43 3.15 4.76 8.77
CA LYS A 43 3.66 5.78 9.67
C LYS A 43 2.68 6.94 9.76
N PHE A 44 2.22 7.22 10.96
CA PHE A 44 1.43 8.39 11.29
C PHE A 44 2.35 9.52 11.75
N GLU A 45 2.27 10.66 11.11
CA GLU A 45 3.14 11.81 11.37
C GLU A 45 2.36 13.12 11.39
N SER A 46 3.02 14.18 11.86
CA SER A 46 2.55 15.56 11.77
C SER A 46 3.64 16.44 11.18
N PRO A 47 3.30 17.44 10.35
CA PRO A 47 4.29 18.38 9.78
C PRO A 47 5.07 19.18 10.84
N MET A 48 4.46 19.40 12.00
CA MET A 48 5.07 20.19 13.10
C MET A 48 5.82 19.34 14.12
N CYS A 49 5.91 18.04 13.91
CA CYS A 49 6.53 17.10 14.83
C CYS A 49 8.03 16.95 14.52
N THR A 50 8.90 17.38 15.43
CA THR A 50 10.37 17.26 15.26
C THR A 50 10.82 15.80 15.24
N ASP A 51 10.27 14.96 16.11
CA ASP A 51 10.61 13.53 16.17
C ASP A 51 10.11 12.77 14.94
N CYS A 52 8.99 13.21 14.33
CA CYS A 52 8.52 12.69 13.05
C CYS A 52 9.52 12.95 11.92
N GLN A 53 10.13 14.13 11.89
CA GLN A 53 11.15 14.48 10.90
C GLN A 53 12.44 13.66 11.07
N LYS A 54 12.86 13.42 12.32
CA LYS A 54 14.00 12.55 12.60
C LYS A 54 13.72 11.12 12.14
N LEU A 55 12.56 10.57 12.51
CA LEU A 55 12.13 9.24 12.12
C LEU A 55 12.00 9.10 10.59
N LYS A 56 11.51 10.14 9.92
CA LYS A 56 11.43 10.18 8.45
C LYS A 56 12.79 9.95 7.80
N LYS A 57 13.83 10.66 8.28
CA LYS A 57 15.21 10.49 7.77
C LYS A 57 15.72 9.06 7.97
N GLU A 58 15.46 8.47 9.13
CA GLU A 58 15.81 7.08 9.42
C GLU A 58 15.10 6.10 8.45
N MET A 59 13.82 6.30 8.22
CA MET A 59 13.01 5.44 7.33
C MET A 59 13.34 5.63 5.84
N GLU A 60 13.73 6.82 5.41
CA GLU A 60 14.15 7.08 4.02
C GLU A 60 15.33 6.22 3.57
N THR A 61 16.17 5.78 4.50
CA THR A 61 17.27 4.84 4.21
C THR A 61 16.80 3.39 4.08
N LEU A 62 15.66 3.04 4.69
CA LEU A 62 15.08 1.69 4.64
C LEU A 62 14.18 1.49 3.41
N LYS A 63 13.47 2.54 2.98
CA LYS A 63 12.52 2.46 1.86
C LYS A 63 13.15 1.87 0.59
N PRO A 64 14.31 2.32 0.08
CA PRO A 64 14.92 1.74 -1.12
C PRO A 64 15.30 0.27 -0.96
N VAL A 65 15.61 -0.18 0.26
CA VAL A 65 16.04 -1.56 0.53
C VAL A 65 14.86 -2.52 0.57
N TYR A 66 13.72 -2.10 1.13
CA TYR A 66 12.58 -2.97 1.42
C TYR A 66 11.33 -2.70 0.58
N SER A 67 11.33 -1.68 -0.30
CA SER A 67 10.15 -1.30 -1.09
C SER A 67 9.64 -2.41 -2.03
N ASP A 68 10.48 -3.34 -2.41
CA ASP A 68 10.09 -4.48 -3.25
C ASP A 68 9.25 -5.52 -2.49
N VAL A 69 9.42 -5.61 -1.17
CA VAL A 69 8.81 -6.64 -0.31
C VAL A 69 7.84 -6.07 0.73
N VAL A 70 7.90 -4.78 1.01
CA VAL A 70 7.06 -4.08 1.98
C VAL A 70 6.49 -2.80 1.39
N ASN A 71 5.22 -2.52 1.65
CA ASN A 71 4.61 -1.23 1.34
C ASN A 71 4.87 -0.23 2.46
N PHE A 72 5.31 0.97 2.10
CA PHE A 72 5.47 2.09 3.04
C PHE A 72 4.38 3.12 2.80
N ILE A 73 3.62 3.46 3.84
CA ILE A 73 2.54 4.45 3.78
C ILE A 73 2.79 5.51 4.86
N ASP A 74 2.91 6.77 4.44
CA ASP A 74 3.01 7.90 5.35
C ASP A 74 1.65 8.62 5.42
N ILE A 75 1.13 8.83 6.62
CA ILE A 75 -0.17 9.42 6.90
C ILE A 75 0.00 10.64 7.77
N ASN A 76 -0.51 11.78 7.30
CA ASN A 76 -0.59 12.97 8.11
C ASN A 76 -1.78 12.85 9.09
N ALA A 77 -1.49 12.49 10.35
CA ALA A 77 -2.51 12.28 11.39
C ALA A 77 -3.30 13.56 11.75
N THR A 78 -2.83 14.74 11.35
CA THR A 78 -3.52 16.01 11.56
C THR A 78 -4.47 16.38 10.42
N SER A 79 -4.55 15.57 9.36
CA SER A 79 -5.51 15.77 8.29
C SER A 79 -6.94 15.58 8.79
N MET A 80 -7.82 16.48 8.38
CA MET A 80 -9.25 16.45 8.77
C MET A 80 -10.11 15.61 7.83
N ASP A 81 -9.51 14.95 6.84
CA ASP A 81 -10.27 14.09 5.95
C ASP A 81 -10.76 12.83 6.69
N LYS A 82 -11.96 12.40 6.31
CA LYS A 82 -12.66 11.30 6.97
C LYS A 82 -11.86 10.00 6.95
N SER A 83 -11.21 9.71 5.85
CA SER A 83 -10.45 8.47 5.68
C SER A 83 -9.24 8.41 6.63
N THR A 84 -8.55 9.53 6.82
CA THR A 84 -7.43 9.63 7.77
C THR A 84 -7.92 9.47 9.21
N GLN A 85 -9.03 10.14 9.57
CA GLN A 85 -9.57 10.05 10.94
C GLN A 85 -10.03 8.62 11.27
N GLU A 86 -10.66 7.93 10.33
CA GLU A 86 -11.04 6.52 10.49
C GLU A 86 -9.81 5.61 10.73
N GLN A 87 -8.68 5.87 10.05
CA GLN A 87 -7.44 5.12 10.26
C GLN A 87 -6.80 5.44 11.62
N VAL A 88 -6.78 6.71 12.02
CA VAL A 88 -6.30 7.14 13.36
C VAL A 88 -7.07 6.42 14.46
N GLU A 89 -8.38 6.35 14.36
CA GLU A 89 -9.23 5.64 15.32
C GLU A 89 -9.03 4.11 15.24
N MET A 90 -9.04 3.54 14.04
CA MET A 90 -8.90 2.11 13.82
C MET A 90 -7.63 1.54 14.44
N TYR A 91 -6.51 2.26 14.31
CA TYR A 91 -5.22 1.83 14.86
C TYR A 91 -4.93 2.41 16.24
N GLY A 92 -5.85 3.18 16.81
CA GLY A 92 -5.70 3.79 18.13
C GLY A 92 -4.48 4.70 18.24
N VAL A 93 -4.28 5.55 17.22
CA VAL A 93 -3.15 6.50 17.17
C VAL A 93 -3.45 7.68 18.08
N THR A 94 -2.70 7.80 19.19
CA THR A 94 -2.88 8.87 20.17
C THR A 94 -1.71 9.85 20.22
N VAL A 95 -0.57 9.43 19.69
CA VAL A 95 0.67 10.24 19.63
C VAL A 95 1.29 10.11 18.24
N VAL A 96 2.12 11.08 17.87
CA VAL A 96 2.95 11.03 16.67
C VAL A 96 4.42 11.23 17.05
N PRO A 97 5.36 10.57 16.36
CA PRO A 97 5.16 9.57 15.33
C PRO A 97 4.61 8.25 15.89
N THR A 98 3.79 7.54 15.14
CA THR A 98 3.38 6.17 15.43
C THR A 98 3.58 5.32 14.19
N ILE A 99 4.19 4.14 14.34
CA ILE A 99 4.38 3.18 13.26
C ILE A 99 3.53 1.95 13.53
N ILE A 100 2.74 1.56 12.55
CA ILE A 100 1.94 0.35 12.57
C ILE A 100 2.52 -0.64 11.55
N PHE A 101 2.77 -1.85 12.00
CA PHE A 101 3.24 -2.95 11.15
C PHE A 101 2.07 -3.88 10.87
N LEU A 102 1.73 -4.03 9.60
CA LEU A 102 0.65 -4.90 9.12
C LEU A 102 1.23 -6.06 8.31
N ASP A 103 0.74 -7.27 8.58
CA ASP A 103 1.06 -8.42 7.74
C ASP A 103 0.43 -8.33 6.34
N SER A 104 0.67 -9.31 5.49
CA SER A 104 0.09 -9.38 4.14
C SER A 104 -1.44 -9.45 4.14
N ASN A 105 -2.05 -9.93 5.23
CA ASN A 105 -3.50 -9.99 5.43
C ASN A 105 -4.08 -8.72 6.07
N LYS A 106 -3.23 -7.68 6.27
CA LYS A 106 -3.60 -6.41 6.92
C LYS A 106 -3.91 -6.52 8.41
N ASN A 107 -3.51 -7.60 9.06
CA ASN A 107 -3.58 -7.69 10.50
C ASN A 107 -2.43 -6.90 11.13
N LYS A 108 -2.74 -6.20 12.22
CA LYS A 108 -1.73 -5.49 13.00
C LYS A 108 -0.86 -6.49 13.75
N VAL A 109 0.43 -6.52 13.39
CA VAL A 109 1.46 -7.37 14.03
C VAL A 109 2.13 -6.63 15.18
N ASN A 110 2.48 -5.35 14.95
CA ASN A 110 3.14 -4.53 15.97
C ASN A 110 2.77 -3.05 15.80
N LYS A 111 3.00 -2.29 16.87
CA LYS A 111 2.80 -0.84 16.96
C LYS A 111 3.93 -0.23 17.78
N ILE A 112 4.56 0.81 17.27
CA ILE A 112 5.57 1.60 17.96
C ILE A 112 5.06 3.03 18.10
N GLU A 113 4.96 3.53 19.32
CA GLU A 113 4.55 4.89 19.62
C GLU A 113 5.77 5.74 20.01
N GLY A 114 5.87 6.92 19.43
CA GLY A 114 6.99 7.83 19.64
C GLY A 114 8.19 7.55 18.74
N PHE A 115 9.27 8.29 18.98
CA PHE A 115 10.52 8.15 18.22
C PHE A 115 11.14 6.76 18.46
N THR A 116 11.65 6.17 17.39
CA THR A 116 12.41 4.92 17.43
C THR A 116 13.59 4.98 16.47
N THR A 117 14.53 4.07 16.61
CA THR A 117 15.72 4.00 15.76
C THR A 117 15.44 3.21 14.48
N LYS A 118 16.24 3.49 13.46
CA LYS A 118 16.27 2.72 12.19
C LYS A 118 16.37 1.21 12.45
N GLU A 119 17.25 0.80 13.35
CA GLU A 119 17.49 -0.61 13.68
C GLU A 119 16.22 -1.29 14.21
N THR A 120 15.49 -0.62 15.10
CA THR A 120 14.21 -1.14 15.62
C THR A 120 13.17 -1.30 14.53
N VAL A 121 13.04 -0.31 13.64
CA VAL A 121 12.12 -0.39 12.50
C VAL A 121 12.51 -1.52 11.56
N GLU A 122 13.79 -1.64 11.25
CA GLU A 122 14.33 -2.68 10.37
C GLU A 122 14.09 -4.09 10.91
N ASN A 123 14.27 -4.29 12.22
CA ASN A 123 14.00 -5.59 12.86
C ASN A 123 12.52 -5.98 12.75
N ASN A 124 11.60 -5.04 12.96
CA ASN A 124 10.17 -5.27 12.77
C ASN A 124 9.82 -5.58 11.31
N ILE A 125 10.47 -4.92 10.35
CA ILE A 125 10.30 -5.24 8.92
C ILE A 125 10.77 -6.66 8.62
N LYS A 126 11.92 -7.07 9.15
CA LYS A 126 12.43 -8.44 8.98
C LYS A 126 11.50 -9.49 9.58
N GLU A 127 10.90 -9.22 10.72
CA GLU A 127 9.87 -10.09 11.32
C GLU A 127 8.63 -10.21 10.42
N LEU A 128 8.16 -9.10 9.83
CA LEU A 128 7.04 -9.10 8.90
C LEU A 128 7.29 -9.94 7.64
N ILE A 129 8.52 -9.93 7.13
CA ILE A 129 8.89 -10.64 5.91
C ILE A 129 9.10 -12.13 6.17
N ASN A 130 9.58 -12.50 7.35
CA ASN A 130 9.93 -13.88 7.72
C ASN A 130 8.78 -14.64 8.41
N GLY A 131 7.73 -13.95 8.81
CA GLY A 131 6.53 -14.54 9.40
C GLY A 131 5.48 -14.85 8.38
#